data_37125dc7392e926d076c3287df098ec7
#
_entry.id   37125dc7392e926d076c3287df098ec7
#
_cell.length_a   1.000
_cell.length_b   1.000
_cell.length_c   1.000
_cell.angle_alpha   90.00
_cell.angle_beta   90.00
_cell.angle_gamma   90.00
#
_symmetry.space_group_name_H-M   'P 1'
#
loop_
_entity.id
_entity.type
_entity.pdbx_description
1 polymer ?
#
loop_
_entity_poly.entity_id
_entity_poly.type
_entity_poly.pdbx_seq_one_letter_code
_entity_poly.pdbx_strand_id
1 'polypeptide(L)'
;LWGTGSGPLRMKLHLAFGVDLGDLLEAPARLRAAHVTPRDFAGSPADEPVVLAWMPAAAVYFEDPDGHQLEFLAMLSDAPRPEWGVLAWTDWHRRRDGDSPPPGTR
;
A
#
# COMPACT_ATOMS: atom_id res chain seq x y z
N LEU A 1 23.97 -14.24 -12.48
CA LEU A 1 23.61 -14.64 -12.26
C LEU A 1 23.17 -15.49 -11.85
N TRP A 2 23.24 -15.37 -11.80
CA TRP A 2 22.72 -16.28 -11.08
C TRP A 2 21.83 -16.96 -11.81
N GLY A 3 21.28 -17.71 -11.46
CA GLY A 3 20.50 -18.47 -12.15
C GLY A 3 21.08 -19.35 -12.94
N THR A 4 22.08 -19.52 -12.76
CA THR A 4 22.64 -20.31 -13.51
C THR A 4 22.23 -21.60 -13.52
N GLY A 5 22.00 -22.13 -14.42
CA GLY A 5 21.71 -23.46 -14.61
C GLY A 5 20.38 -23.87 -14.23
N SER A 6 19.66 -23.06 -13.67
CA SER A 6 18.41 -23.50 -13.23
C SER A 6 17.39 -23.16 -14.18
N GLY A 7 17.51 -23.35 -15.39
CA GLY A 7 16.51 -23.05 -16.34
C GLY A 7 16.05 -21.65 -16.15
N PRO A 8 14.88 -21.30 -16.61
CA PRO A 8 14.42 -19.95 -16.40
C PRO A 8 14.27 -19.70 -14.91
N LEU A 9 14.89 -18.66 -14.47
CA LEU A 9 14.78 -18.30 -13.10
C LEU A 9 13.44 -17.67 -12.87
N ARG A 10 12.69 -18.23 -11.98
CA ARG A 10 11.37 -17.75 -11.69
C ARG A 10 11.34 -16.81 -10.51
N MET A 11 12.32 -15.97 -10.45
CA MET A 11 12.38 -15.06 -9.33
C MET A 11 11.38 -13.94 -9.51
N LYS A 12 10.48 -13.80 -8.57
CA LYS A 12 9.56 -12.69 -8.55
C LYS A 12 10.14 -11.62 -7.64
N LEU A 13 10.20 -10.41 -8.16
CA LEU A 13 10.75 -9.30 -7.41
C LEU A 13 9.65 -8.53 -6.72
N HIS A 14 9.99 -7.93 -5.61
CA HIS A 14 9.10 -7.02 -4.90
C HIS A 14 9.82 -5.69 -4.83
N LEU A 15 9.32 -4.70 -5.56
CA LEU A 15 9.93 -3.39 -5.62
C LEU A 15 8.98 -2.35 -5.06
N ALA A 16 9.48 -1.52 -4.18
CA ALA A 16 8.70 -0.45 -3.58
C ALA A 16 9.21 0.89 -4.03
N PHE A 17 8.31 1.79 -4.39
CA PHE A 17 8.65 3.13 -4.84
C PHE A 17 8.02 4.15 -3.92
N GLY A 18 8.83 5.06 -3.39
CA GLY A 18 8.32 6.16 -2.59
C GLY A 18 7.65 7.20 -3.47
N VAL A 19 6.47 7.61 -3.10
CA VAL A 19 5.72 8.64 -3.81
C VAL A 19 5.09 9.60 -2.80
N ASP A 20 4.64 10.74 -3.27
CA ASP A 20 3.88 11.65 -2.42
C ASP A 20 2.52 11.08 -2.12
N LEU A 21 2.00 11.41 -0.95
CA LEU A 21 0.70 10.90 -0.54
C LEU A 21 -0.41 11.26 -1.52
N GLY A 22 -0.38 12.48 -2.06
CA GLY A 22 -1.39 12.87 -3.04
C GLY A 22 -1.36 11.97 -4.27
N ASP A 23 -0.17 11.65 -4.76
CA ASP A 23 -0.03 10.75 -5.90
C ASP A 23 -0.47 9.35 -5.53
N LEU A 24 -0.18 8.91 -4.32
CA LEU A 24 -0.58 7.59 -3.87
C LEU A 24 -2.09 7.45 -3.84
N LEU A 25 -2.79 8.48 -3.38
CA LEU A 25 -4.24 8.42 -3.29
C LEU A 25 -4.90 8.35 -4.67
N GLU A 26 -4.23 8.85 -5.69
CA GLU A 26 -4.72 8.76 -7.04
C GLU A 26 -4.27 7.48 -7.75
N ALA A 27 -3.33 6.77 -7.18
CA ALA A 27 -2.75 5.62 -7.85
C ALA A 27 -3.76 4.53 -8.19
N PRO A 28 -4.71 4.17 -7.31
CA PRO A 28 -5.67 3.13 -7.68
C PRO A 28 -6.44 3.47 -8.94
N ALA A 29 -6.92 4.71 -9.06
CA ALA A 29 -7.66 5.12 -10.25
C ALA A 29 -6.76 5.12 -11.49
N ARG A 30 -5.52 5.58 -11.34
CA ARG A 30 -4.59 5.60 -12.46
C ARG A 30 -4.21 4.20 -12.92
N LEU A 31 -4.03 3.28 -11.98
CA LEU A 31 -3.76 1.90 -12.33
C LEU A 31 -4.92 1.29 -13.08
N ARG A 32 -6.15 1.53 -12.61
CA ARG A 32 -7.34 1.03 -13.29
C ARG A 32 -7.43 1.60 -14.71
N ALA A 33 -7.13 2.87 -14.88
CA ALA A 33 -7.15 3.49 -16.19
C ALA A 33 -6.12 2.86 -17.14
N ALA A 34 -5.06 2.32 -16.58
CA ALA A 34 -4.04 1.62 -17.35
C ALA A 34 -4.29 0.11 -17.44
N HIS A 35 -5.46 -0.34 -16.99
CA HIS A 35 -5.85 -1.75 -17.00
C HIS A 35 -4.98 -2.60 -16.07
N VAL A 36 -4.50 -2.00 -15.00
CA VAL A 36 -3.76 -2.70 -13.96
C VAL A 36 -4.60 -2.70 -12.70
N THR A 37 -4.75 -3.86 -12.08
CA THR A 37 -5.57 -3.98 -10.89
C THR A 37 -4.77 -3.55 -9.66
N PRO A 38 -5.23 -2.51 -8.94
CA PRO A 38 -4.62 -2.19 -7.65
C PRO A 38 -5.03 -3.25 -6.64
N ARG A 39 -4.12 -3.55 -5.71
CA ARG A 39 -4.33 -4.63 -4.76
C ARG A 39 -4.00 -4.18 -3.35
N ASP A 40 -4.56 -4.89 -2.38
CA ASP A 40 -4.26 -4.64 -0.98
C ASP A 40 -3.05 -5.48 -0.54
N PHE A 41 -2.78 -5.45 0.76
CA PHE A 41 -1.62 -6.14 1.31
C PHE A 41 -1.69 -7.65 1.09
N ALA A 42 -2.88 -8.20 1.08
CA ALA A 42 -3.06 -9.64 0.89
C ALA A 42 -3.11 -10.04 -0.59
N GLY A 43 -3.07 -9.05 -1.48
CA GLY A 43 -3.10 -9.33 -2.91
C GLY A 43 -4.49 -9.31 -3.52
N SER A 44 -5.51 -8.96 -2.75
CA SER A 44 -6.86 -8.87 -3.27
C SER A 44 -7.09 -7.54 -3.98
N PRO A 45 -7.93 -7.50 -5.01
CA PRO A 45 -8.22 -6.23 -5.66
C PRO A 45 -8.77 -5.21 -4.67
N ALA A 46 -8.30 -3.99 -4.76
CA ALA A 46 -8.72 -2.93 -3.85
C ALA A 46 -8.60 -1.59 -4.56
N ASP A 47 -9.60 -0.75 -4.38
CA ASP A 47 -9.62 0.55 -5.05
C ASP A 47 -9.16 1.69 -4.15
N GLU A 48 -8.65 1.37 -2.99
CA GLU A 48 -8.08 2.37 -2.10
C GLU A 48 -6.77 1.84 -1.52
N PRO A 49 -5.88 2.73 -1.10
CA PRO A 49 -4.65 2.28 -0.47
C PRO A 49 -4.90 1.56 0.84
N VAL A 50 -3.92 0.80 1.29
CA VAL A 50 -3.91 0.26 2.64
C VAL A 50 -2.94 1.08 3.47
N VAL A 51 -3.09 1.00 4.79
CA VAL A 51 -2.16 1.64 5.71
C VAL A 51 -1.48 0.57 6.53
N LEU A 52 -0.17 0.61 6.51
CA LEU A 52 0.66 -0.24 7.37
C LEU A 52 0.90 0.58 8.62
N ALA A 53 0.10 0.33 9.64
CA ALA A 53 0.00 1.26 10.77
C ALA A 53 1.26 1.33 11.63
N TRP A 54 2.10 0.31 11.56
CA TRP A 54 3.32 0.31 12.37
C TRP A 54 4.41 1.23 11.83
N MET A 55 4.35 1.60 10.55
CA MET A 55 5.37 2.47 9.98
C MET A 55 5.17 3.93 10.35
N PRO A 56 4.04 4.62 10.24
CA PRO A 56 2.92 4.28 9.36
C PRO A 56 3.17 4.75 7.93
N ALA A 57 2.63 4.00 7.02
CA ALA A 57 2.76 4.30 5.60
C ALA A 57 1.51 3.84 4.86
N ALA A 58 1.14 4.58 3.83
CA ALA A 58 0.07 4.15 2.93
C ALA A 58 0.71 3.48 1.73
N ALA A 59 0.07 2.45 1.22
CA ALA A 59 0.63 1.66 0.14
C ALA A 59 -0.44 1.18 -0.83
N VAL A 60 -0.05 1.05 -2.10
CA VAL A 60 -0.86 0.44 -3.13
C VAL A 60 0.01 -0.59 -3.81
N TYR A 61 -0.50 -1.81 -3.92
CA TYR A 61 0.22 -2.91 -4.53
C TYR A 61 -0.34 -3.22 -5.91
N PHE A 62 0.48 -3.71 -6.80
CA PHE A 62 0.04 -4.17 -8.10
C PHE A 62 1.11 -5.09 -8.68
N GLU A 63 0.78 -5.76 -9.78
CA GLU A 63 1.72 -6.65 -10.44
C GLU A 63 1.97 -6.18 -11.85
N ASP A 64 3.20 -6.36 -12.32
CA ASP A 64 3.50 -6.10 -13.72
C ASP A 64 3.13 -7.35 -14.54
N PRO A 65 3.22 -7.28 -15.88
CA PRO A 65 2.84 -8.43 -16.72
C PRO A 65 3.66 -9.69 -16.46
N ASP A 66 4.84 -9.56 -15.89
CA ASP A 66 5.68 -10.70 -15.58
C ASP A 66 5.42 -11.25 -14.18
N GLY A 67 4.47 -10.67 -13.45
CA GLY A 67 4.11 -11.16 -12.13
C GLY A 67 4.95 -10.61 -11.01
N HIS A 68 5.80 -9.64 -11.28
CA HIS A 68 6.55 -9.00 -10.19
C HIS A 68 5.62 -8.13 -9.38
N GLN A 69 5.80 -8.14 -8.07
CA GLN A 69 5.00 -7.32 -7.19
C GLN A 69 5.62 -5.95 -7.07
N LEU A 70 4.81 -4.95 -7.30
CA LEU A 70 5.23 -3.57 -7.21
C LEU A 70 4.39 -2.86 -6.17
N GLU A 71 4.99 -1.85 -5.56
CA GLU A 71 4.33 -1.15 -4.47
C GLU A 71 4.65 0.32 -4.56
N PHE A 72 3.61 1.17 -4.50
CA PHE A 72 3.80 2.59 -4.24
C PHE A 72 3.60 2.81 -2.75
N LEU A 73 4.49 3.58 -2.16
CA LEU A 73 4.51 3.77 -0.72
C LEU A 73 4.66 5.25 -0.39
N ALA A 74 3.84 5.75 0.51
CA ALA A 74 3.95 7.11 1.00
C ALA A 74 3.97 7.08 2.51
N MET A 75 5.00 7.67 3.13
CA MET A 75 5.08 7.73 4.58
C MET A 75 4.06 8.73 5.10
N LEU A 76 3.48 8.40 6.25
CA LEU A 76 2.52 9.27 6.92
C LEU A 76 3.21 9.95 8.09
N SER A 77 2.72 11.14 8.44
CA SER A 77 3.29 11.89 9.55
C SER A 77 2.68 11.51 10.90
N ASP A 78 1.69 10.62 10.89
CA ASP A 78 1.04 10.18 12.12
C ASP A 78 1.99 9.34 12.97
N ALA A 79 1.65 9.19 14.24
CA ALA A 79 2.41 8.31 15.11
C ALA A 79 2.14 6.86 14.76
N PRO A 80 3.14 5.98 14.89
CA PRO A 80 2.93 4.55 14.62
C PRO A 80 1.89 3.94 15.55
N ARG A 81 1.07 3.06 15.00
CA ARG A 81 0.07 2.31 15.75
C ARG A 81 0.18 0.84 15.38
N PRO A 82 1.21 0.15 15.87
CA PRO A 82 1.43 -1.26 15.49
C PRO A 82 0.25 -2.16 15.79
N GLU A 83 -0.51 -1.83 16.84
CA GLU A 83 -1.65 -2.66 17.23
C GLU A 83 -2.79 -2.63 16.21
N TRP A 84 -2.78 -1.66 15.31
CA TRP A 84 -3.81 -1.57 14.28
C TRP A 84 -3.48 -2.42 13.04
N GLY A 85 -2.25 -2.85 12.88
CA GLY A 85 -1.87 -3.73 11.78
C GLY A 85 -2.02 -3.09 10.42
N VAL A 86 -2.72 -3.78 9.53
CA VAL A 86 -2.99 -3.31 8.17
C VAL A 86 -4.45 -2.95 8.07
N LEU A 87 -4.73 -1.73 7.61
CA LEU A 87 -6.09 -1.22 7.48
C LEU A 87 -6.28 -0.65 6.08
N ALA A 88 -7.52 -0.68 5.60
CA ALA A 88 -7.85 0.11 4.41
C ALA A 88 -7.76 1.59 4.75
N TRP A 89 -7.47 2.41 3.75
CA TRP A 89 -7.31 3.85 3.94
C TRP A 89 -8.51 4.48 4.65
N THR A 90 -9.72 4.09 4.23
CA THR A 90 -10.93 4.62 4.84
C THR A 90 -11.03 4.24 6.31
N ASP A 91 -10.67 3.00 6.63
CA ASP A 91 -10.71 2.52 8.01
C ASP A 91 -9.66 3.21 8.86
N TRP A 92 -8.50 3.48 8.30
CA TRP A 92 -7.45 4.21 8.99
C TRP A 92 -7.94 5.60 9.38
N HIS A 93 -8.54 6.31 8.42
CA HIS A 93 -9.06 7.65 8.68
C HIS A 93 -10.14 7.64 9.76
N ARG A 94 -11.07 6.70 9.64
CA ARG A 94 -12.16 6.61 10.59
C ARG A 94 -11.64 6.32 11.99
N ARG A 95 -10.70 5.39 12.08
CA ARG A 95 -10.16 4.99 13.36
C ARG A 95 -9.32 6.09 13.98
N ARG A 96 -8.52 6.76 13.17
CA ARG A 96 -7.70 7.85 13.63
C ARG A 96 -8.55 8.99 14.17
N ASP A 97 -9.60 9.34 13.44
CA ASP A 97 -10.49 10.41 13.85
C ASP A 97 -11.28 10.03 15.09
N GLY A 98 -11.72 8.79 15.16
CA GLY A 98 -12.45 8.31 16.31
C GLY A 98 -11.59 8.16 17.56
N ASP A 99 -10.31 7.92 17.38
CA ASP A 99 -9.38 7.76 18.49
C ASP A 99 -8.95 9.11 19.05
N SER A 100 -9.09 10.16 18.25
CA SER A 100 -8.76 11.49 18.71
C SER A 100 -9.93 12.05 19.49
N PRO A 101 -9.70 12.55 20.71
CA PRO A 101 -10.81 13.12 21.44
C PRO A 101 -11.39 14.30 20.68
N PRO A 102 -12.73 14.42 20.60
CA PRO A 102 -13.33 15.56 19.94
C PRO A 102 -12.98 16.85 20.66
N PRO A 103 -12.95 17.96 19.96
CA PRO A 103 -12.75 19.25 20.64
C PRO A 103 -13.78 19.44 21.72
N GLY A 104 -13.33 19.87 22.86
CA GLY A 104 -14.22 20.18 23.95
C GLY A 104 -14.57 19.01 24.85
N THR A 105 -14.03 17.81 24.57
CA THR A 105 -14.32 16.67 25.42
C THR A 105 -13.14 16.22 26.21
N ARG A 106 -12.11 16.97 26.25
CA ARG A 106 -10.95 16.59 27.05
C ARG A 106 -10.94 17.29 28.33
#